data_dfdaae4ac0d1d0ae7a0e8b849708736b
#
_entry.id   dfdaae4ac0d1d0ae7a0e8b849708736b
#
_cell.length_a   1.000
_cell.length_b   1.000
_cell.length_c   1.000
_cell.angle_alpha   90.00
_cell.angle_beta   90.00
_cell.angle_gamma   90.00
#
_symmetry.space_group_name_H-M   'P 1'
#
loop_
_entity.id
_entity.type
_entity.pdbx_description
1 polymer ?
#
loop_
_entity_poly.entity_id
_entity_poly.type
_entity_poly.pdbx_seq_one_letter_code
_entity_poly.pdbx_strand_id
1 'polypeptide(L)'
;MLAQQHRMRAKAQFSKTTRSGARSGRRNLVLYTVKTPGETTSIGFIVSKSVGNAVTRNKTKRRLRELITPFVSKHPNGYSLVIRALPAAAHADYLQLSNDLDSALASVLKKLDAAPVAAQSPEATATSTTQGEEH
;
A
#
# COMPACT_ATOMS: atom_id res chain seq x y z
N MET A 1 -2.54 6.59 -15.91
CA MET A 1 -3.73 5.97 -15.36
C MET A 1 -3.44 4.52 -14.94
N LEU A 2 -4.00 4.09 -13.83
CA LEU A 2 -3.75 2.73 -13.33
C LEU A 2 -4.47 1.71 -14.20
N ALA A 3 -3.73 0.75 -14.76
CA ALA A 3 -4.31 -0.28 -15.61
C ALA A 3 -5.24 -1.19 -14.78
N GLN A 4 -6.26 -1.72 -15.46
CA GLN A 4 -7.28 -2.53 -14.80
C GLN A 4 -6.69 -3.75 -14.09
N GLN A 5 -5.67 -4.37 -14.66
CA GLN A 5 -5.01 -5.54 -14.08
C GLN A 5 -4.33 -5.25 -12.74
N HIS A 6 -4.05 -3.97 -12.46
CA HIS A 6 -3.42 -3.55 -11.22
C HIS A 6 -4.43 -3.08 -10.18
N ARG A 7 -5.72 -3.13 -10.47
CA ARG A 7 -6.75 -2.72 -9.52
C ARG A 7 -7.18 -3.90 -8.66
N MET A 8 -7.08 -3.71 -7.35
CA MET A 8 -7.50 -4.72 -6.40
C MET A 8 -9.02 -4.77 -6.33
N ARG A 9 -9.61 -5.96 -6.42
CA ARG A 9 -11.07 -6.11 -6.46
C ARG A 9 -11.62 -6.99 -5.34
N ALA A 10 -10.87 -8.02 -4.95
CA ALA A 10 -11.36 -8.98 -3.98
C ALA A 10 -11.25 -8.44 -2.56
N LYS A 11 -12.35 -8.53 -1.81
CA LYS A 11 -12.38 -8.09 -0.43
C LYS A 11 -11.36 -8.84 0.44
N ALA A 12 -11.18 -10.12 0.17
CA ALA A 12 -10.20 -10.93 0.90
C ALA A 12 -8.78 -10.42 0.70
N GLN A 13 -8.48 -9.91 -0.50
CA GLN A 13 -7.17 -9.36 -0.81
C GLN A 13 -6.90 -8.07 -0.03
N PHE A 14 -7.92 -7.20 0.10
CA PHE A 14 -7.84 -6.02 0.94
C PHE A 14 -7.54 -6.40 2.39
N SER A 15 -8.31 -7.35 2.93
CA SER A 15 -8.14 -7.79 4.32
C SER A 15 -6.76 -8.38 4.57
N LYS A 16 -6.29 -9.22 3.67
CA LYS A 16 -4.98 -9.84 3.79
C LYS A 16 -3.88 -8.79 3.80
N THR A 17 -3.95 -7.84 2.86
CA THR A 17 -2.94 -6.80 2.73
C THR A 17 -2.89 -5.91 3.96
N THR A 18 -4.05 -5.50 4.49
CA THR A 18 -4.09 -4.61 5.65
C THR A 18 -3.67 -5.31 6.93
N ARG A 19 -3.93 -6.62 7.06
CA ARG A 19 -3.56 -7.35 8.27
C ARG A 19 -2.10 -7.79 8.29
N SER A 20 -1.58 -8.21 7.14
CA SER A 20 -0.26 -8.84 7.07
C SER A 20 0.83 -7.92 6.57
N GLY A 21 0.45 -6.79 5.99
CA GLY A 21 1.40 -5.91 5.31
C GLY A 21 2.22 -5.04 6.23
N ALA A 22 3.34 -4.59 5.72
CA ALA A 22 4.08 -3.51 6.33
C ALA A 22 3.21 -2.26 6.26
N ARG A 23 3.22 -1.45 7.32
CA ARG A 23 2.34 -0.31 7.45
C ARG A 23 3.13 0.98 7.65
N SER A 24 2.72 2.06 6.98
CA SER A 24 3.27 3.38 7.23
C SER A 24 2.14 4.40 7.24
N GLY A 25 1.94 5.05 8.39
CA GLY A 25 0.93 6.09 8.54
C GLY A 25 1.54 7.46 8.31
N ARG A 26 0.82 8.31 7.58
CA ARG A 26 1.17 9.71 7.35
C ARG A 26 -0.04 10.57 7.70
N ARG A 27 0.11 11.88 7.58
CA ARG A 27 -0.98 12.79 7.93
C ARG A 27 -2.24 12.54 7.10
N ASN A 28 -2.07 12.31 5.80
CA ASN A 28 -3.18 12.23 4.87
C ASN A 28 -3.57 10.81 4.48
N LEU A 29 -2.73 9.83 4.76
CA LEU A 29 -2.99 8.46 4.33
C LEU A 29 -2.22 7.44 5.16
N VAL A 30 -2.66 6.19 5.06
CA VAL A 30 -1.93 5.04 5.60
C VAL A 30 -1.70 4.09 4.43
N LEU A 31 -0.48 3.62 4.28
CA LEU A 31 -0.12 2.66 3.23
C LEU A 31 0.17 1.29 3.85
N TYR A 32 -0.43 0.26 3.27
CA TYR A 32 -0.17 -1.14 3.64
C TYR A 32 0.40 -1.84 2.42
N THR A 33 1.46 -2.62 2.59
CA THR A 33 2.12 -3.29 1.47
C THR A 33 2.57 -4.69 1.86
N VAL A 34 2.31 -5.66 0.99
CA VAL A 34 2.75 -7.05 1.14
C VAL A 34 3.49 -7.44 -0.14
N LYS A 35 4.57 -8.21 0.01
CA LYS A 35 5.22 -8.81 -1.16
C LYS A 35 4.41 -10.00 -1.64
N THR A 36 4.20 -10.06 -2.95
CA THR A 36 3.47 -11.17 -3.59
C THR A 36 4.28 -11.67 -4.78
N PRO A 37 5.41 -12.36 -4.52
CA PRO A 37 6.30 -12.80 -5.59
C PRO A 37 5.57 -13.59 -6.67
N GLY A 38 5.83 -13.27 -7.93
CA GLY A 38 5.22 -13.95 -9.05
C GLY A 38 3.82 -13.49 -9.41
N GLU A 39 3.25 -12.58 -8.64
CA GLU A 39 1.90 -12.09 -8.90
C GLU A 39 1.93 -10.65 -9.42
N THR A 40 0.93 -10.30 -10.21
CA THR A 40 0.78 -8.93 -10.71
C THR A 40 0.56 -7.98 -9.52
N THR A 41 1.24 -6.85 -9.53
CA THR A 41 1.06 -5.84 -8.50
C THR A 41 -0.39 -5.35 -8.49
N SER A 42 -1.02 -5.31 -7.31
CA SER A 42 -2.41 -4.87 -7.15
C SER A 42 -2.48 -3.71 -6.17
N ILE A 43 -3.31 -2.72 -6.50
CA ILE A 43 -3.51 -1.54 -5.66
C ILE A 43 -4.99 -1.42 -5.30
N GLY A 44 -5.26 -1.31 -4.01
CA GLY A 44 -6.62 -1.05 -3.52
C GLY A 44 -6.67 0.29 -2.81
N PHE A 45 -7.83 0.93 -2.85
CA PHE A 45 -8.04 2.23 -2.22
C PHE A 45 -9.20 2.14 -1.23
N ILE A 46 -8.99 2.66 -0.02
CA ILE A 46 -10.05 2.76 0.98
C ILE A 46 -10.27 4.26 1.23
N VAL A 47 -11.39 4.78 0.75
CA VAL A 47 -11.75 6.18 0.94
C VAL A 47 -13.16 6.20 1.52
N SER A 48 -13.23 6.29 2.86
CA SER A 48 -14.50 6.20 3.58
C SER A 48 -15.23 7.54 3.63
N LYS A 49 -16.46 7.49 4.15
CA LYS A 49 -17.29 8.70 4.30
C LYS A 49 -16.66 9.74 5.22
N SER A 50 -15.73 9.34 6.09
CA SER A 50 -15.04 10.27 6.97
C SER A 50 -14.16 11.26 6.21
N VAL A 51 -13.80 10.96 4.96
CA VAL A 51 -13.02 11.87 4.12
C VAL A 51 -13.90 12.97 3.56
N GLY A 52 -15.16 12.68 3.24
CA GLY A 52 -16.09 13.67 2.73
C GLY A 52 -17.21 13.03 1.91
N ASN A 53 -17.90 13.87 1.15
CA ASN A 53 -18.99 13.40 0.29
C ASN A 53 -18.43 12.65 -0.93
N ALA A 54 -19.33 12.12 -1.78
CA ALA A 54 -18.95 11.32 -2.92
C ALA A 54 -18.00 12.05 -3.88
N VAL A 55 -18.24 13.34 -4.11
CA VAL A 55 -17.40 14.14 -5.00
C VAL A 55 -15.97 14.24 -4.45
N THR A 56 -15.85 14.55 -3.17
CA THR A 56 -14.57 14.66 -2.49
C THR A 56 -13.83 13.31 -2.47
N ARG A 57 -14.56 12.24 -2.17
CA ARG A 57 -13.97 10.90 -2.15
C ARG A 57 -13.44 10.48 -3.52
N ASN A 58 -14.21 10.74 -4.56
CA ASN A 58 -13.80 10.40 -5.93
C ASN A 58 -12.58 11.20 -6.37
N LYS A 59 -12.52 12.48 -6.01
CA LYS A 59 -11.37 13.32 -6.31
C LYS A 59 -10.12 12.81 -5.61
N THR A 60 -10.24 12.46 -4.34
CA THR A 60 -9.13 11.92 -3.55
C THR A 60 -8.62 10.62 -4.15
N LYS A 61 -9.54 9.70 -4.47
CA LYS A 61 -9.18 8.43 -5.07
C LYS A 61 -8.47 8.61 -6.41
N ARG A 62 -8.96 9.51 -7.25
CA ARG A 62 -8.35 9.80 -8.55
C ARG A 62 -6.92 10.31 -8.39
N ARG A 63 -6.70 11.23 -7.44
CA ARG A 63 -5.37 11.77 -7.17
C ARG A 63 -4.41 10.68 -6.70
N LEU A 64 -4.86 9.84 -5.78
CA LEU A 64 -4.02 8.74 -5.27
C LEU A 64 -3.71 7.75 -6.38
N ARG A 65 -4.66 7.48 -7.26
CA ARG A 65 -4.45 6.58 -8.40
C ARG A 65 -3.37 7.12 -9.33
N GLU A 66 -3.41 8.41 -9.62
CA GLU A 66 -2.39 9.05 -10.45
C GLU A 66 -1.02 9.01 -9.79
N LEU A 67 -0.99 9.26 -8.49
CA LEU A 67 0.28 9.32 -7.75
C LEU A 67 0.95 7.96 -7.60
N ILE A 68 0.18 6.87 -7.51
CA ILE A 68 0.75 5.53 -7.36
C ILE A 68 1.19 4.92 -8.69
N THR A 69 0.71 5.46 -9.81
CA THR A 69 1.00 4.90 -11.13
C THR A 69 2.50 4.75 -11.43
N PRO A 70 3.37 5.73 -11.12
CA PRO A 70 4.81 5.56 -11.36
C PRO A 70 5.41 4.38 -10.62
N PHE A 71 4.96 4.12 -9.39
CA PHE A 71 5.43 2.97 -8.62
C PHE A 71 5.06 1.67 -9.33
N VAL A 72 3.79 1.57 -9.77
CA VAL A 72 3.31 0.37 -10.47
C VAL A 72 4.08 0.14 -11.77
N SER A 73 4.40 1.22 -12.48
CA SER A 73 5.18 1.12 -13.71
C SER A 73 6.57 0.55 -13.47
N LYS A 74 7.18 0.90 -12.34
CA LYS A 74 8.51 0.38 -11.98
C LYS A 74 8.45 -1.01 -11.37
N HIS A 75 7.32 -1.35 -10.77
CA HIS A 75 7.14 -2.63 -10.08
C HIS A 75 5.84 -3.30 -10.53
N PRO A 76 5.76 -3.73 -11.80
CA PRO A 76 4.50 -4.28 -12.32
C PRO A 76 4.10 -5.62 -11.69
N ASN A 77 5.02 -6.27 -11.02
CA ASN A 77 4.78 -7.54 -10.34
C ASN A 77 5.41 -7.52 -8.95
N GLY A 78 4.84 -8.29 -8.03
CA GLY A 78 5.48 -8.58 -6.76
C GLY A 78 4.95 -7.85 -5.55
N TYR A 79 3.93 -7.01 -5.69
CA TYR A 79 3.40 -6.25 -4.54
C TYR A 79 1.87 -6.21 -4.52
N SER A 80 1.33 -6.17 -3.31
CA SER A 80 -0.08 -5.87 -3.08
C SER A 80 -0.12 -4.70 -2.11
N LEU A 81 -0.77 -3.61 -2.51
CA LEU A 81 -0.80 -2.37 -1.72
C LEU A 81 -2.23 -1.92 -1.48
N VAL A 82 -2.49 -1.38 -0.29
CA VAL A 82 -3.74 -0.71 0.01
C VAL A 82 -3.42 0.68 0.54
N ILE A 83 -4.03 1.69 -0.06
CA ILE A 83 -3.89 3.08 0.36
C ILE A 83 -5.20 3.51 1.00
N ARG A 84 -5.14 3.79 2.30
CA ARG A 84 -6.30 4.30 3.04
C ARG A 84 -6.18 5.80 3.18
N ALA A 85 -7.14 6.54 2.63
CA ALA A 85 -7.16 7.99 2.80
C ALA A 85 -7.69 8.33 4.19
N LEU A 86 -7.04 9.29 4.85
CA LEU A 86 -7.50 9.80 6.15
C LEU A 86 -8.30 11.08 5.92
N PRO A 87 -9.10 11.54 6.91
CA PRO A 87 -9.92 12.75 6.75
C PRO A 87 -9.14 13.97 6.28
N ALA A 88 -7.89 14.12 6.70
CA ALA A 88 -7.05 15.25 6.29
C ALA A 88 -6.83 15.30 4.77
N ALA A 89 -6.94 14.15 4.10
CA ALA A 89 -6.74 14.09 2.65
C ALA A 89 -7.75 14.95 1.88
N ALA A 90 -8.93 15.19 2.47
CA ALA A 90 -9.96 16.02 1.83
C ALA A 90 -9.49 17.45 1.61
N HIS A 91 -8.59 17.92 2.45
CA HIS A 91 -8.10 19.30 2.43
C HIS A 91 -6.65 19.41 1.97
N ALA A 92 -6.02 18.30 1.65
CA ALA A 92 -4.64 18.28 1.19
C ALA A 92 -4.57 18.66 -0.29
N ASP A 93 -3.53 19.38 -0.68
CA ASP A 93 -3.29 19.62 -2.08
C ASP A 93 -2.54 18.43 -2.69
N TYR A 94 -2.36 18.46 -4.01
CA TYR A 94 -1.75 17.35 -4.74
C TYR A 94 -0.31 17.09 -4.26
N LEU A 95 0.45 18.16 -3.99
CA LEU A 95 1.84 18.03 -3.54
C LEU A 95 1.92 17.40 -2.15
N GLN A 96 1.01 17.77 -1.25
CA GLN A 96 0.97 17.18 0.08
C GLN A 96 0.68 15.69 0.02
N LEU A 97 -0.27 15.28 -0.83
CA LEU A 97 -0.56 13.87 -1.02
C LEU A 97 0.63 13.13 -1.63
N SER A 98 1.29 13.75 -2.61
CA SER A 98 2.47 13.19 -3.26
C SER A 98 3.60 12.94 -2.26
N ASN A 99 3.89 13.93 -1.43
CA ASN A 99 4.95 13.83 -0.42
C ASN A 99 4.65 12.74 0.60
N ASP A 100 3.39 12.65 1.06
CA ASP A 100 2.99 11.63 2.00
C ASP A 100 3.09 10.24 1.39
N LEU A 101 2.66 10.07 0.16
CA LEU A 101 2.73 8.78 -0.50
C LEU A 101 4.17 8.34 -0.73
N ASP A 102 5.02 9.26 -1.21
CA ASP A 102 6.44 8.95 -1.44
C ASP A 102 7.14 8.54 -0.14
N SER A 103 6.87 9.27 0.94
CA SER A 103 7.44 8.94 2.25
C SER A 103 6.95 7.60 2.75
N ALA A 104 5.66 7.31 2.58
CA ALA A 104 5.07 6.05 3.01
C ALA A 104 5.63 4.88 2.21
N LEU A 105 5.79 5.05 0.90
CA LEU A 105 6.38 4.01 0.04
C LEU A 105 7.81 3.71 0.46
N ALA A 106 8.61 4.74 0.66
CA ALA A 106 10.00 4.54 1.09
C ALA A 106 10.05 3.78 2.42
N SER A 107 9.17 4.12 3.35
CA SER A 107 9.10 3.49 4.66
C SER A 107 8.71 2.01 4.57
N VAL A 108 7.64 1.68 3.83
CA VAL A 108 7.18 0.29 3.76
C VAL A 108 8.15 -0.58 2.97
N LEU A 109 8.77 -0.04 1.91
CA LEU A 109 9.76 -0.80 1.14
C LEU A 109 10.98 -1.13 2.00
N LYS A 110 11.40 -0.18 2.81
CA LYS A 110 12.50 -0.40 3.73
C LYS A 110 12.15 -1.48 4.76
N LYS A 111 10.94 -1.46 5.29
CA LYS A 111 10.47 -2.47 6.25
C LYS A 111 10.43 -3.85 5.61
N LEU A 112 9.96 -3.94 4.36
CA LEU A 112 9.87 -5.21 3.65
C LEU A 112 11.25 -5.77 3.34
N ASP A 113 12.19 -4.92 2.95
CA ASP A 113 13.55 -5.35 2.67
C ASP A 113 14.28 -5.81 3.92
N ALA A 114 13.94 -5.25 5.07
CA ALA A 114 14.55 -5.63 6.34
C ALA A 114 13.93 -6.91 6.91
N ALA A 115 12.70 -7.26 6.50
CA ALA A 115 12.00 -8.41 7.04
C ALA A 115 12.48 -9.70 6.40
N PRO A 116 12.64 -10.78 7.17
CA PRO A 116 12.94 -12.09 6.59
C PRO A 116 11.81 -12.54 5.69
N VAL A 117 12.13 -13.14 4.55
CA VAL A 117 11.12 -13.66 3.64
C VAL A 117 10.24 -14.69 4.32
N ALA A 118 10.82 -15.52 5.16
CA ALA A 118 10.08 -16.54 5.89
C ALA A 118 9.02 -15.94 6.80
N ALA A 119 9.25 -14.76 7.33
CA ALA A 119 8.29 -14.09 8.19
C ALA A 119 7.07 -13.63 7.43
N GLN A 120 7.22 -13.43 6.13
CA GLN A 120 6.11 -12.98 5.29
C GLN A 120 5.34 -14.14 4.73
N SER A 121 6.04 -15.22 4.57
CA SER A 121 5.46 -16.42 4.09
C SER A 121 4.95 -17.15 5.27
N PRO A 122 3.76 -17.38 5.41
CA PRO A 122 3.35 -18.13 6.54
C PRO A 122 3.96 -19.45 6.48
N GLU A 123 4.94 -19.46 6.04
CA GLU A 123 5.63 -20.45 6.07
C GLU A 123 6.71 -20.26 6.44
N ALA A 124 7.15 -19.96 6.58
CA ALA A 124 8.08 -20.01 6.98
C ALA A 124 8.61 -19.40 7.84
N THR A 125 8.93 -19.31 7.89
CA THR A 125 9.60 -19.19 8.49
C THR A 125 10.18 -19.01 8.98
N ALA A 126 10.64 -18.91 9.24
CA ALA A 126 11.35 -18.95 9.68
C ALA A 126 12.11 -18.66 10.02
N THR A 127 12.47 -18.38 10.09
CA THR A 127 13.31 -18.45 10.36
C THR A 127 13.81 -18.02 10.67
N SER A 128 14.10 -17.59 10.91
CA SER A 128 14.72 -17.66 11.12
C SER A 128 15.11 -17.24 11.45
N THR A 129 15.35 -16.92 11.79
CA THR A 129 15.90 -17.05 11.96
C THR A 129 16.21 -16.69 12.26
N THR A 130 16.38 -16.27 12.65
CA THR A 130 16.81 -16.46 12.75
C THR A 130 16.95 -16.01 13.04
N GLN A 131 17.07 -15.53 13.30
CA GLN A 131 17.33 -15.65 13.38
C GLN A 131 17.43 -15.32 13.66
N GLY A 132 17.46 -14.77 14.06
CA GLY A 132 17.73 -15.06 14.11
C GLY A 132 17.77 -14.42 14.23
N GLU A 133 17.64 -14.17 14.28
CA GLU A 133 17.69 -14.31 14.03
C GLU A 133 17.52 -13.84 14.01
N GLU A 134 17.54 -13.38 14.17
CA GLU A 134 17.47 -13.57 13.74
C GLU A 134 17.17 -13.13 13.72
N HIS A 135 17.33 -12.33 13.87
CA HIS A 135 17.07 -12.58 13.39
C HIS A 135 17.00 -12.26 13.22
#